data_36b250ef884ec9d3168543aa774fae10
#
_entry.id   36b250ef884ec9d3168543aa774fae10
#
_cell.length_a   1.000
_cell.length_b   1.000
_cell.length_c   1.000
_cell.angle_alpha   90.00
_cell.angle_beta   90.00
_cell.angle_gamma   90.00
#
_symmetry.space_group_name_H-M   'P 1'
#
loop_
_entity.id
_entity.type
_entity.pdbx_description
1 polymer ?
#
loop_
_entity_poly.entity_id
_entity_poly.type
_entity_poly.pdbx_seq_one_letter_code
_entity_poly.pdbx_strand_id
1 'polypeptide(L)'
;YRRQRQMCIRDSLASCTIFAAMETKILFVCLGNICRSPAADGIMRHIVRERGLGAEVAVDSAGTYAGHTGELPDARMRRAAARRGYDLTHRARQIREEDFGKFDMIVVMDDRNYEHVHRLAPSRADAARIFRMREFFSRHPGWDHVPDPYYEGAEGFELVLDMLEDGCEGILAHLGK
;
A
#
# COMPACT_ATOMS: atom_id res chain seq x y z
N TYR A 1 42.08 61.98 -2.87
CA TYR A 1 42.28 60.59 -3.32
C TYR A 1 41.41 59.65 -2.49
N ARG A 2 40.21 59.27 -3.02
CA ARG A 2 39.33 58.32 -2.40
C ARG A 2 39.43 56.98 -3.15
N ARG A 3 39.98 55.97 -2.55
CA ARG A 3 39.94 54.58 -3.02
C ARG A 3 38.53 54.01 -2.76
N GLN A 4 37.80 53.76 -3.82
CA GLN A 4 36.59 52.93 -3.76
C GLN A 4 36.99 51.47 -3.50
N ARG A 5 36.59 50.91 -2.38
CA ARG A 5 36.63 49.45 -2.13
C ARG A 5 35.44 48.82 -2.82
N GLN A 6 35.70 48.07 -3.86
CA GLN A 6 34.72 47.16 -4.41
C GLN A 6 34.45 46.04 -3.41
N MET A 7 33.25 46.00 -2.95
CA MET A 7 32.73 44.90 -2.11
C MET A 7 32.30 43.78 -3.05
N CYS A 8 33.04 42.70 -3.10
CA CYS A 8 32.64 41.46 -3.79
C CYS A 8 31.55 40.81 -3.01
N ILE A 9 30.34 40.90 -3.51
CA ILE A 9 29.21 40.08 -3.06
C ILE A 9 29.48 38.68 -3.60
N ARG A 10 29.92 37.77 -2.72
CA ARG A 10 29.94 36.36 -2.98
C ARG A 10 28.50 35.86 -2.92
N ASP A 11 27.88 35.71 -4.07
CA ASP A 11 26.67 34.94 -4.21
C ASP A 11 26.98 33.48 -3.84
N SER A 12 26.66 33.16 -2.60
CA SER A 12 26.58 31.78 -2.13
C SER A 12 25.29 31.18 -2.71
N LEU A 13 25.40 30.64 -3.92
CA LEU A 13 24.41 29.69 -4.41
C LEU A 13 24.48 28.47 -3.53
N ALA A 14 23.69 28.51 -2.44
CA ALA A 14 23.36 27.31 -1.69
C ALA A 14 22.64 26.37 -2.68
N SER A 15 23.39 25.41 -3.20
CA SER A 15 22.84 24.29 -3.96
C SER A 15 21.91 23.54 -3.02
N CYS A 16 20.65 23.91 -3.02
CA CYS A 16 19.58 23.12 -2.40
C CYS A 16 19.42 21.87 -3.25
N THR A 17 20.21 20.85 -2.94
CA THR A 17 20.00 19.51 -3.48
C THR A 17 18.70 19.03 -2.91
N ILE A 18 17.61 19.23 -3.65
CA ILE A 18 16.32 18.60 -3.37
C ILE A 18 16.59 17.11 -3.59
N PHE A 19 16.84 16.38 -2.49
CA PHE A 19 16.70 14.95 -2.49
C PHE A 19 15.22 14.69 -2.78
N ALA A 20 14.88 14.40 -4.02
CA ALA A 20 13.58 13.87 -4.36
C ALA A 20 13.44 12.57 -3.54
N ALA A 21 12.59 12.58 -2.53
CA ALA A 21 12.27 11.38 -1.79
C ALA A 21 11.79 10.35 -2.82
N MET A 22 12.45 9.18 -2.89
CA MET A 22 12.04 8.15 -3.84
C MET A 22 10.66 7.66 -3.44
N GLU A 23 9.72 7.68 -4.40
CA GLU A 23 8.36 7.20 -4.22
C GLU A 23 8.39 5.69 -3.93
N THR A 24 7.87 5.28 -2.79
CA THR A 24 7.70 3.86 -2.43
C THR A 24 6.39 3.35 -3.02
N LYS A 25 6.45 2.29 -3.82
CA LYS A 25 5.28 1.69 -4.49
C LYS A 25 4.87 0.40 -3.80
N ILE A 26 3.64 0.36 -3.30
CA ILE A 26 3.08 -0.74 -2.52
C ILE A 26 1.98 -1.43 -3.33
N LEU A 27 2.05 -2.76 -3.44
CA LEU A 27 1.01 -3.59 -4.04
C LEU A 27 0.36 -4.45 -2.96
N PHE A 28 -0.93 -4.29 -2.73
CA PHE A 28 -1.71 -5.17 -1.87
C PHE A 28 -2.27 -6.35 -2.67
N VAL A 29 -2.14 -7.58 -2.14
CA VAL A 29 -2.58 -8.79 -2.84
C VAL A 29 -3.45 -9.66 -1.93
N CYS A 30 -4.62 -10.06 -2.46
CA CYS A 30 -5.47 -11.08 -1.85
C CYS A 30 -5.85 -12.15 -2.88
N LEU A 31 -6.89 -12.94 -2.64
CA LEU A 31 -7.34 -13.95 -3.59
C LEU A 31 -8.00 -13.31 -4.83
N GLY A 32 -9.18 -12.71 -4.67
CA GLY A 32 -10.03 -12.26 -5.77
C GLY A 32 -9.88 -10.79 -6.17
N ASN A 33 -9.14 -10.00 -5.41
CA ASN A 33 -9.02 -8.53 -5.57
C ASN A 33 -10.38 -7.80 -5.56
N ILE A 34 -11.32 -8.28 -4.76
CA ILE A 34 -12.67 -7.68 -4.62
C ILE A 34 -13.04 -7.30 -3.17
N CYS A 35 -12.34 -7.80 -2.15
CA CYS A 35 -12.61 -7.47 -0.75
C CYS A 35 -11.38 -6.89 -0.06
N ARG A 36 -10.42 -7.72 0.35
CA ARG A 36 -9.30 -7.36 1.22
C ARG A 36 -8.30 -6.38 0.58
N SER A 37 -7.71 -6.73 -0.54
CA SER A 37 -6.67 -5.91 -1.18
C SER A 37 -7.20 -4.56 -1.72
N PRO A 38 -8.40 -4.46 -2.33
CA PRO A 38 -8.90 -3.14 -2.73
C PRO A 38 -9.32 -2.28 -1.53
N ALA A 39 -9.71 -2.89 -0.41
CA ALA A 39 -9.95 -2.15 0.82
C ALA A 39 -8.64 -1.59 1.40
N ALA A 40 -7.57 -2.39 1.45
CA ALA A 40 -6.24 -1.92 1.86
C ALA A 40 -5.72 -0.78 0.97
N ASP A 41 -5.88 -0.90 -0.36
CA ASP A 41 -5.56 0.15 -1.32
C ASP A 41 -6.34 1.44 -1.03
N GLY A 42 -7.65 1.37 -0.86
CA GLY A 42 -8.50 2.53 -0.56
C GLY A 42 -8.16 3.20 0.77
N ILE A 43 -7.93 2.41 1.83
CA ILE A 43 -7.51 2.91 3.15
C ILE A 43 -6.14 3.60 3.05
N MET A 44 -5.14 2.94 2.45
CA MET A 44 -3.81 3.51 2.33
C MET A 44 -3.81 4.78 1.49
N ARG A 45 -4.54 4.84 0.37
CA ARG A 45 -4.71 6.07 -0.44
C ARG A 45 -5.32 7.20 0.38
N HIS A 46 -6.30 6.88 1.22
CA HIS A 46 -6.92 7.87 2.10
C HIS A 46 -5.88 8.44 3.09
N ILE A 47 -5.16 7.58 3.81
CA ILE A 47 -4.15 8.01 4.79
C ILE A 47 -3.03 8.82 4.13
N VAL A 48 -2.52 8.35 3.00
CA VAL A 48 -1.47 9.02 2.21
C VAL A 48 -1.91 10.42 1.78
N ARG A 49 -3.16 10.57 1.33
CA ARG A 49 -3.73 11.87 0.97
C ARG A 49 -3.87 12.80 2.18
N GLU A 50 -4.44 12.30 3.28
CA GLU A 50 -4.65 13.11 4.50
C GLU A 50 -3.32 13.58 5.13
N ARG A 51 -2.24 12.80 4.97
CA ARG A 51 -0.90 13.15 5.45
C ARG A 51 -0.05 13.93 4.45
N GLY A 52 -0.54 14.18 3.24
CA GLY A 52 0.23 14.85 2.19
C GLY A 52 1.41 14.05 1.64
N LEU A 53 1.37 12.70 1.74
CA LEU A 53 2.43 11.78 1.33
C LEU A 53 2.32 11.32 -0.13
N GLY A 54 1.47 11.93 -0.94
CA GLY A 54 1.16 11.49 -2.30
C GLY A 54 2.35 11.49 -3.28
N ALA A 55 3.41 12.24 -2.99
CA ALA A 55 4.65 12.21 -3.76
C ALA A 55 5.65 11.15 -3.26
N GLU A 56 5.37 10.51 -2.13
CA GLU A 56 6.28 9.59 -1.46
C GLU A 56 5.78 8.14 -1.43
N VAL A 57 4.47 7.93 -1.57
CA VAL A 57 3.84 6.61 -1.51
C VAL A 57 2.79 6.47 -2.60
N ALA A 58 3.00 5.51 -3.48
CA ALA A 58 2.01 5.06 -4.47
C ALA A 58 1.46 3.68 -4.10
N VAL A 59 0.20 3.44 -4.38
CA VAL A 59 -0.51 2.22 -3.97
C VAL A 59 -1.31 1.65 -5.11
N ASP A 60 -1.36 0.32 -5.19
CA ASP A 60 -2.24 -0.43 -6.09
C ASP A 60 -2.64 -1.76 -5.45
N SER A 61 -3.56 -2.47 -6.06
CA SER A 61 -3.97 -3.80 -5.58
C SER A 61 -4.17 -4.81 -6.71
N ALA A 62 -4.00 -6.10 -6.38
CA ALA A 62 -4.19 -7.21 -7.30
C ALA A 62 -4.71 -8.46 -6.57
N GLY A 63 -5.09 -9.48 -7.31
CA GLY A 63 -5.49 -10.79 -6.80
C GLY A 63 -4.63 -11.91 -7.34
N THR A 64 -4.59 -13.03 -6.63
CA THR A 64 -3.95 -14.25 -7.14
C THR A 64 -4.84 -14.99 -8.13
N TYR A 65 -6.12 -14.70 -8.15
CA TYR A 65 -7.16 -15.29 -9.01
C TYR A 65 -7.71 -14.28 -10.02
N ALA A 66 -7.84 -14.71 -11.29
CA ALA A 66 -8.23 -13.83 -12.39
C ALA A 66 -9.75 -13.70 -12.59
N GLY A 67 -10.57 -14.49 -11.89
CA GLY A 67 -12.00 -14.65 -12.19
C GLY A 67 -12.85 -13.39 -12.02
N HIS A 68 -12.35 -12.39 -11.31
CA HIS A 68 -13.02 -11.11 -11.08
C HIS A 68 -12.40 -9.95 -11.86
N THR A 69 -11.53 -10.23 -12.83
CA THR A 69 -10.81 -9.17 -13.57
C THR A 69 -11.79 -8.17 -14.21
N GLY A 70 -11.57 -6.88 -13.93
CA GLY A 70 -12.39 -5.76 -14.40
C GLY A 70 -13.60 -5.42 -13.52
N GLU A 71 -13.93 -6.28 -12.53
CA GLU A 71 -15.03 -6.02 -11.59
C GLU A 71 -14.66 -4.93 -10.58
N LEU A 72 -15.68 -4.24 -10.07
CA LEU A 72 -15.55 -3.39 -8.89
C LEU A 72 -15.44 -4.24 -7.63
N PRO A 73 -14.92 -3.70 -6.53
CA PRO A 73 -14.92 -4.39 -5.25
C PRO A 73 -16.32 -4.80 -4.82
N ASP A 74 -16.41 -5.87 -4.02
CA ASP A 74 -17.67 -6.38 -3.48
C ASP A 74 -18.53 -5.26 -2.89
N ALA A 75 -19.82 -5.23 -3.24
CA ALA A 75 -20.72 -4.16 -2.86
C ALA A 75 -20.87 -4.02 -1.34
N ARG A 76 -20.73 -5.12 -0.59
CA ARG A 76 -20.76 -5.12 0.88
C ARG A 76 -19.51 -4.45 1.43
N MET A 77 -18.33 -4.79 0.89
CA MET A 77 -17.07 -4.15 1.27
C MET A 77 -17.10 -2.66 0.93
N ARG A 78 -17.56 -2.29 -0.26
CA ARG A 78 -17.68 -0.87 -0.64
C ARG A 78 -18.58 -0.09 0.31
N ARG A 79 -19.73 -0.67 0.71
CA ARG A 79 -20.65 -0.02 1.67
C ARG A 79 -20.02 0.11 3.06
N ALA A 80 -19.32 -0.92 3.53
CA ALA A 80 -18.64 -0.88 4.83
C ALA A 80 -17.53 0.17 4.84
N ALA A 81 -16.69 0.21 3.79
CA ALA A 81 -15.62 1.18 3.61
C ALA A 81 -16.15 2.62 3.49
N ALA A 82 -17.24 2.84 2.72
CA ALA A 82 -17.85 4.16 2.55
C ALA A 82 -18.37 4.75 3.86
N ARG A 83 -18.88 3.92 4.80
CA ARG A 83 -19.28 4.38 6.14
C ARG A 83 -18.11 4.96 6.94
N ARG A 84 -16.87 4.54 6.63
CA ARG A 84 -15.63 5.03 7.24
C ARG A 84 -14.94 6.12 6.41
N GLY A 85 -15.54 6.56 5.29
CA GLY A 85 -15.00 7.60 4.42
C GLY A 85 -14.01 7.10 3.37
N TYR A 86 -13.89 5.79 3.17
CA TYR A 86 -13.03 5.20 2.15
C TYR A 86 -13.79 4.95 0.85
N ASP A 87 -13.22 5.37 -0.27
CA ASP A 87 -13.77 5.15 -1.61
C ASP A 87 -12.99 4.05 -2.33
N LEU A 88 -13.67 2.94 -2.63
CA LEU A 88 -13.08 1.78 -3.28
C LEU A 88 -13.49 1.76 -4.76
N THR A 89 -12.68 2.37 -5.61
CA THR A 89 -12.90 2.51 -7.07
C THR A 89 -12.00 1.61 -7.92
N HIS A 90 -11.06 0.91 -7.31
CA HIS A 90 -10.14 0.02 -8.00
C HIS A 90 -10.90 -1.07 -8.78
N ARG A 91 -10.39 -1.44 -9.96
CA ARG A 91 -10.92 -2.58 -10.72
C ARG A 91 -10.00 -3.77 -10.56
N ALA A 92 -10.60 -4.92 -10.23
CA ALA A 92 -9.88 -6.15 -9.98
C ALA A 92 -8.98 -6.54 -11.16
N ARG A 93 -7.75 -6.92 -10.84
CA ARG A 93 -6.78 -7.46 -11.78
C ARG A 93 -5.99 -8.61 -11.15
N GLN A 94 -5.42 -9.48 -11.97
CA GLN A 94 -4.52 -10.50 -11.48
C GLN A 94 -3.10 -9.95 -11.31
N ILE A 95 -2.39 -10.41 -10.27
CA ILE A 95 -0.96 -10.17 -10.11
C ILE A 95 -0.18 -10.88 -11.23
N ARG A 96 0.89 -10.26 -11.70
CA ARG A 96 1.77 -10.78 -12.75
C ARG A 96 3.23 -10.66 -12.33
N GLU A 97 4.10 -11.40 -13.00
CA GLU A 97 5.54 -11.36 -12.77
C GLU A 97 6.10 -9.94 -12.94
N GLU A 98 5.59 -9.18 -13.92
CA GLU A 98 6.03 -7.81 -14.19
C GLU A 98 5.73 -6.83 -13.03
N ASP A 99 4.85 -7.18 -12.10
CA ASP A 99 4.56 -6.36 -10.92
C ASP A 99 5.76 -6.28 -9.99
N PHE A 100 6.60 -7.32 -9.93
CA PHE A 100 7.85 -7.29 -9.14
C PHE A 100 8.84 -6.22 -9.62
N GLY A 101 8.80 -5.86 -10.90
CA GLY A 101 9.60 -4.77 -11.44
C GLY A 101 9.02 -3.37 -11.20
N LYS A 102 7.78 -3.28 -10.73
CA LYS A 102 7.04 -2.01 -10.58
C LYS A 102 6.85 -1.59 -9.13
N PHE A 103 6.81 -2.54 -8.20
CA PHE A 103 6.49 -2.30 -6.79
C PHE A 103 7.68 -2.65 -5.90
N ASP A 104 7.92 -1.82 -4.89
CA ASP A 104 8.99 -1.98 -3.90
C ASP A 104 8.56 -2.92 -2.78
N MET A 105 7.28 -2.95 -2.48
CA MET A 105 6.66 -3.79 -1.46
C MET A 105 5.44 -4.51 -2.03
N ILE A 106 5.32 -5.81 -1.78
CA ILE A 106 4.12 -6.60 -2.08
C ILE A 106 3.59 -7.14 -0.76
N VAL A 107 2.39 -6.70 -0.36
CA VAL A 107 1.79 -7.05 0.93
C VAL A 107 0.60 -7.98 0.72
N VAL A 108 0.69 -9.19 1.25
CA VAL A 108 -0.31 -10.24 1.10
C VAL A 108 -1.16 -10.40 2.36
N MET A 109 -2.39 -10.89 2.22
CA MET A 109 -3.39 -10.93 3.30
C MET A 109 -3.32 -12.18 4.17
N ASP A 110 -2.89 -13.30 3.59
CA ASP A 110 -2.79 -14.59 4.27
C ASP A 110 -1.63 -15.45 3.70
N ASP A 111 -1.37 -16.60 4.32
CA ASP A 111 -0.27 -17.49 3.91
C ASP A 111 -0.52 -18.14 2.54
N ARG A 112 -1.78 -18.36 2.12
CA ARG A 112 -2.09 -18.88 0.78
C ARG A 112 -1.73 -17.86 -0.31
N ASN A 113 -2.04 -16.59 -0.07
CA ASN A 113 -1.63 -15.51 -0.96
C ASN A 113 -0.10 -15.42 -1.00
N TYR A 114 0.57 -15.53 0.16
CA TYR A 114 2.03 -15.52 0.25
C TYR A 114 2.67 -16.61 -0.61
N GLU A 115 2.23 -17.86 -0.45
CA GLU A 115 2.75 -18.98 -1.20
C GLU A 115 2.58 -18.82 -2.71
N HIS A 116 1.42 -18.30 -3.15
CA HIS A 116 1.16 -18.06 -4.56
C HIS A 116 2.09 -16.98 -5.12
N VAL A 117 2.19 -15.83 -4.45
CA VAL A 117 3.02 -14.70 -4.89
C VAL A 117 4.50 -15.07 -4.84
N HIS A 118 4.93 -15.82 -3.80
CA HIS A 118 6.30 -16.28 -3.68
C HIS A 118 6.73 -17.20 -4.83
N ARG A 119 5.83 -18.09 -5.30
CA ARG A 119 6.10 -18.92 -6.49
C ARG A 119 6.20 -18.12 -7.79
N LEU A 120 5.56 -16.96 -7.85
CA LEU A 120 5.58 -16.08 -9.02
C LEU A 120 6.82 -15.17 -9.05
N ALA A 121 7.54 -15.02 -7.92
CA ALA A 121 8.69 -14.15 -7.81
C ALA A 121 9.84 -14.58 -8.74
N PRO A 122 10.34 -13.67 -9.62
CA PRO A 122 11.39 -14.01 -10.60
C PRO A 122 12.73 -14.36 -9.97
N SER A 123 13.01 -13.83 -8.79
CA SER A 123 14.28 -14.00 -8.09
C SER A 123 14.09 -14.08 -6.57
N ARG A 124 15.15 -14.51 -5.87
CA ARG A 124 15.19 -14.49 -4.40
C ARG A 124 15.10 -13.06 -3.84
N ALA A 125 15.67 -12.08 -4.55
CA ALA A 125 15.59 -10.67 -4.16
C ALA A 125 14.16 -10.14 -4.28
N ASP A 126 13.42 -10.56 -5.32
CA ASP A 126 12.00 -10.22 -5.48
C ASP A 126 11.14 -10.88 -4.39
N ALA A 127 11.39 -12.14 -4.09
CA ALA A 127 10.70 -12.84 -3.01
C ALA A 127 10.92 -12.19 -1.63
N ALA A 128 12.07 -11.56 -1.39
CA ALA A 128 12.37 -10.85 -0.15
C ALA A 128 11.55 -9.54 0.04
N ARG A 129 10.86 -9.07 -1.00
CA ARG A 129 9.97 -7.89 -0.96
C ARG A 129 8.50 -8.24 -0.73
N ILE A 130 8.19 -9.51 -0.47
CA ILE A 130 6.85 -10.00 -0.15
C ILE A 130 6.70 -10.02 1.37
N PHE A 131 5.75 -9.26 1.87
CA PHE A 131 5.41 -9.14 3.30
C PHE A 131 3.99 -9.64 3.54
N ARG A 132 3.74 -10.13 4.75
CA ARG A 132 2.38 -10.45 5.20
C ARG A 132 1.80 -9.25 5.94
N MET A 133 0.53 -8.94 5.74
CA MET A 133 -0.14 -7.84 6.45
C MET A 133 0.03 -7.95 7.97
N ARG A 134 0.03 -9.16 8.53
CA ARG A 134 0.22 -9.42 9.98
C ARG A 134 1.54 -8.90 10.54
N GLU A 135 2.57 -8.72 9.72
CA GLU A 135 3.88 -8.22 10.14
C GLU A 135 3.84 -6.73 10.55
N PHE A 136 2.75 -6.05 10.18
CA PHE A 136 2.54 -4.64 10.43
C PHE A 136 1.45 -4.36 11.48
N PHE A 137 0.79 -5.37 12.05
CA PHE A 137 -0.19 -5.17 13.11
C PHE A 137 0.49 -4.68 14.38
N SER A 138 -0.04 -3.60 14.97
CA SER A 138 0.48 -2.98 16.18
C SER A 138 -0.51 -3.00 17.35
N ARG A 139 -1.80 -2.85 17.06
CA ARG A 139 -2.86 -2.74 18.06
C ARG A 139 -3.35 -4.10 18.57
N HIS A 140 -3.28 -5.12 17.71
CA HIS A 140 -3.81 -6.46 17.99
C HIS A 140 -2.78 -7.55 17.64
N PRO A 141 -1.77 -7.78 18.49
CA PRO A 141 -0.68 -8.73 18.22
C PRO A 141 -1.14 -10.18 18.08
N GLY A 142 -2.39 -10.49 18.47
CA GLY A 142 -3.00 -11.82 18.30
C GLY A 142 -3.59 -12.08 16.92
N TRP A 143 -3.66 -11.08 16.05
CA TRP A 143 -4.09 -11.27 14.66
C TRP A 143 -2.97 -11.89 13.84
N ASP A 144 -3.25 -13.02 13.22
CA ASP A 144 -2.25 -13.81 12.47
C ASP A 144 -2.43 -13.75 10.94
N HIS A 145 -3.58 -13.31 10.46
CA HIS A 145 -3.88 -13.09 9.05
C HIS A 145 -5.10 -12.18 8.89
N VAL A 146 -5.33 -11.66 7.70
CA VAL A 146 -6.59 -10.97 7.34
C VAL A 146 -7.57 -12.01 6.78
N PRO A 147 -8.66 -12.37 7.50
CA PRO A 147 -9.60 -13.39 7.06
C PRO A 147 -10.34 -12.96 5.78
N ASP A 148 -10.83 -13.93 5.01
CA ASP A 148 -11.63 -13.65 3.83
C ASP A 148 -13.11 -13.42 4.23
N PRO A 149 -13.65 -12.19 4.11
CA PRO A 149 -14.99 -11.89 4.56
C PRO A 149 -16.07 -12.30 3.57
N TYR A 150 -15.72 -12.89 2.43
CA TYR A 150 -16.65 -13.13 1.33
C TYR A 150 -17.88 -13.95 1.74
N TYR A 151 -17.68 -14.96 2.61
CA TYR A 151 -18.74 -15.83 3.15
C TYR A 151 -19.21 -15.42 4.55
N GLU A 152 -18.68 -14.32 5.08
CA GLU A 152 -19.00 -13.79 6.39
C GLU A 152 -20.16 -12.81 6.34
N GLY A 153 -20.76 -12.53 7.51
CA GLY A 153 -21.75 -11.45 7.67
C GLY A 153 -21.11 -10.06 7.68
N ALA A 154 -21.93 -9.04 7.97
CA ALA A 154 -21.47 -7.65 8.02
C ALA A 154 -20.29 -7.43 8.99
N GLU A 155 -20.26 -8.16 10.10
CA GLU A 155 -19.20 -8.11 11.12
C GLU A 155 -17.83 -8.52 10.57
N GLY A 156 -17.80 -9.49 9.65
CA GLY A 156 -16.56 -9.93 8.99
C GLY A 156 -15.93 -8.83 8.15
N PHE A 157 -16.74 -8.01 7.45
CA PHE A 157 -16.25 -6.86 6.69
C PHE A 157 -15.71 -5.76 7.61
N GLU A 158 -16.37 -5.48 8.74
CA GLU A 158 -15.91 -4.49 9.72
C GLU A 158 -14.59 -4.93 10.36
N LEU A 159 -14.45 -6.20 10.77
CA LEU A 159 -13.22 -6.75 11.30
C LEU A 159 -12.06 -6.61 10.32
N VAL A 160 -12.29 -6.93 9.05
CA VAL A 160 -11.27 -6.79 7.99
C VAL A 160 -10.83 -5.33 7.87
N LEU A 161 -11.76 -4.37 7.90
CA LEU A 161 -11.42 -2.95 7.85
C LEU A 161 -10.59 -2.52 9.07
N ASP A 162 -10.92 -2.98 10.29
CA ASP A 162 -10.14 -2.70 11.50
C ASP A 162 -8.69 -3.20 11.36
N MET A 163 -8.53 -4.44 10.86
CA MET A 163 -7.21 -5.03 10.63
C MET A 163 -6.41 -4.27 9.57
N LEU A 164 -7.06 -3.87 8.47
CA LEU A 164 -6.40 -3.15 7.39
C LEU A 164 -6.02 -1.72 7.78
N GLU A 165 -6.81 -1.04 8.60
CA GLU A 165 -6.47 0.25 9.18
C GLU A 165 -5.20 0.15 10.04
N ASP A 166 -5.13 -0.84 10.94
CA ASP A 166 -3.93 -1.08 11.77
C ASP A 166 -2.71 -1.44 10.91
N GLY A 167 -2.87 -2.36 9.95
CA GLY A 167 -1.79 -2.77 9.06
C GLY A 167 -1.27 -1.64 8.16
N CYS A 168 -2.14 -0.80 7.60
CA CYS A 168 -1.74 0.35 6.78
C CYS A 168 -0.95 1.37 7.60
N GLU A 169 -1.37 1.67 8.83
CA GLU A 169 -0.63 2.52 9.75
C GLU A 169 0.75 1.92 10.08
N GLY A 170 0.80 0.61 10.36
CA GLY A 170 2.05 -0.10 10.63
C GLY A 170 3.02 -0.09 9.43
N ILE A 171 2.52 -0.19 8.21
CA ILE A 171 3.34 -0.07 6.99
C ILE A 171 3.97 1.32 6.90
N LEU A 172 3.18 2.39 7.10
CA LEU A 172 3.71 3.76 7.07
C LEU A 172 4.74 3.98 8.16
N ALA A 173 4.50 3.47 9.38
CA ALA A 173 5.49 3.53 10.47
C ALA A 173 6.78 2.76 10.11
N HIS A 174 6.69 1.60 9.46
CA HIS A 174 7.84 0.83 8.95
C HIS A 174 8.65 1.63 7.91
N LEU A 175 7.98 2.43 7.09
CA LEU A 175 8.60 3.30 6.10
C LEU A 175 9.13 4.63 6.71
N GLY A 176 8.93 4.87 8.00
CA GLY A 176 9.33 6.10 8.69
C GLY A 176 8.47 7.31 8.33
N LYS A 177 7.18 7.09 8.03
CA LYS A 177 6.23 8.09 7.55
C LYS A 177 5.03 8.29 8.46
#